data_2f2de23b19961eadf40634b1faff7407
#
_entry.id   2f2de23b19961eadf40634b1faff7407
#
_cell.length_a   1.000
_cell.length_b   1.000
_cell.length_c   1.000
_cell.angle_alpha   90.00
_cell.angle_beta   90.00
_cell.angle_gamma   90.00
#
_symmetry.space_group_name_H-M   'P 1'
#
loop_
_entity.id
_entity.type
_entity.pdbx_description
1 polymer ?
#
loop_
_entity_poly.entity_id
_entity_poly.type
_entity_poly.pdbx_seq_one_letter_code
_entity_poly.pdbx_strand_id
1 'polypeptide(L)'
;MKTIYLLTVLSLLIGCLSVQAQEKEDALLIPVKLPYCSIFDTSARKMVDRTVKECLDYWVVMHFEYPEKALKWRVQGQVVLDIVINKQGVLKIEGAEGGDPILEKAAIDLFKNFPPMYPAKNIKGEAVDCYYKYPINFRLKD
;
A
#
# COMPACT_ATOMS: atom_id res chain seq x y z
N MET A 1 31.92 22.53 39.68
CA MET A 1 31.99 21.18 39.09
C MET A 1 30.71 20.33 39.33
N LYS A 2 30.11 20.35 40.50
CA LYS A 2 28.88 19.55 40.76
C LYS A 2 27.66 19.98 39.92
N THR A 3 27.52 21.26 39.61
CA THR A 3 26.41 21.80 38.81
C THR A 3 26.47 21.40 37.31
N ILE A 4 27.67 21.24 36.75
CA ILE A 4 27.85 20.82 35.35
C ILE A 4 27.45 19.33 35.15
N TYR A 5 27.79 18.48 36.13
CA TYR A 5 27.39 17.07 36.09
C TYR A 5 25.87 16.88 36.19
N LEU A 6 25.17 17.71 36.98
CA LEU A 6 23.73 17.64 37.12
C LEU A 6 23.00 18.01 35.83
N LEU A 7 23.50 19.01 35.10
CA LEU A 7 22.94 19.44 33.81
C LEU A 7 23.18 18.42 32.72
N THR A 8 24.34 17.76 32.69
CA THR A 8 24.65 16.72 31.70
C THR A 8 23.82 15.46 31.94
N VAL A 9 23.60 15.04 33.17
CA VAL A 9 22.74 13.90 33.51
C VAL A 9 21.28 14.19 33.17
N LEU A 10 20.82 15.44 33.45
CA LEU A 10 19.46 15.85 33.11
C LEU A 10 19.21 15.88 31.61
N SER A 11 20.17 16.31 30.79
CA SER A 11 20.06 16.31 29.33
C SER A 11 20.05 14.90 28.73
N LEU A 12 20.80 13.97 29.33
CA LEU A 12 20.79 12.55 28.96
C LEU A 12 19.42 11.87 29.29
N LEU A 13 18.80 12.21 30.41
CA LEU A 13 17.50 11.69 30.80
C LEU A 13 16.40 12.23 29.91
N ILE A 14 16.43 13.48 29.49
CA ILE A 14 15.46 14.08 28.58
C ILE A 14 15.61 13.45 27.19
N GLY A 15 16.83 13.21 26.72
CA GLY A 15 17.09 12.53 25.46
C GLY A 15 16.58 11.09 25.44
N CYS A 16 16.72 10.36 26.54
CA CYS A 16 16.23 8.99 26.66
C CYS A 16 14.70 8.93 26.65
N LEU A 17 14.03 9.87 27.33
CA LEU A 17 12.56 9.96 27.34
C LEU A 17 11.99 10.31 25.96
N SER A 18 12.64 11.18 25.20
CA SER A 18 12.19 11.55 23.86
C SER A 18 12.34 10.39 22.86
N VAL A 19 13.41 9.61 22.95
CA VAL A 19 13.62 8.42 22.10
C VAL A 19 12.58 7.35 22.41
N GLN A 20 12.27 7.08 23.66
CA GLN A 20 11.26 6.11 24.06
C GLN A 20 9.83 6.53 23.67
N ALA A 21 9.52 7.83 23.72
CA ALA A 21 8.23 8.34 23.26
C ALA A 21 8.09 8.22 21.75
N GLN A 22 9.12 8.51 20.98
CA GLN A 22 9.15 8.39 19.53
C GLN A 22 8.99 6.91 19.09
N GLU A 23 9.74 6.00 19.69
CA GLU A 23 9.67 4.57 19.42
C GLU A 23 8.26 3.99 19.70
N LYS A 24 7.60 4.48 20.75
CA LYS A 24 6.23 4.08 21.08
C LYS A 24 5.21 4.66 20.11
N GLU A 25 5.43 5.88 19.62
CA GLU A 25 4.56 6.52 18.64
C GLU A 25 4.70 5.85 17.28
N ASP A 26 5.92 5.54 16.85
CA ASP A 26 6.20 4.82 15.61
C ASP A 26 5.59 3.40 15.63
N ALA A 27 5.64 2.71 16.76
CA ALA A 27 5.02 1.39 16.93
C ALA A 27 3.50 1.40 16.76
N LEU A 28 2.83 2.52 17.02
CA LEU A 28 1.38 2.67 16.83
C LEU A 28 0.98 2.80 15.35
N LEU A 29 1.93 3.19 14.49
CA LEU A 29 1.72 3.32 13.05
C LEU A 29 1.95 2.00 12.30
N ILE A 30 2.61 1.02 12.93
CA ILE A 30 2.88 -0.28 12.32
C ILE A 30 1.57 -1.08 12.22
N PRO A 31 1.14 -1.50 11.02
CA PRO A 31 -0.04 -2.32 10.88
C PRO A 31 0.23 -3.75 11.38
N VAL A 32 -0.57 -4.22 12.32
CA VAL A 32 -0.56 -5.62 12.76
C VAL A 32 -1.65 -6.46 12.08
N LYS A 33 -2.69 -5.80 11.55
CA LYS A 33 -3.67 -6.39 10.67
C LYS A 33 -3.61 -5.67 9.34
N LEU A 34 -3.28 -6.39 8.27
CA LEU A 34 -3.20 -5.86 6.91
C LEU A 34 -4.59 -5.57 6.35
N PRO A 35 -4.71 -4.67 5.36
CA PRO A 35 -5.95 -4.46 4.67
C PRO A 35 -6.46 -5.74 3.99
N TYR A 36 -7.76 -5.87 3.83
CA TYR A 36 -8.39 -6.99 3.15
C TYR A 36 -9.68 -6.56 2.45
N CYS A 37 -10.14 -7.37 1.53
CA CYS A 37 -11.46 -7.25 0.92
C CYS A 37 -12.23 -8.56 1.09
N SER A 38 -13.56 -8.49 0.98
CA SER A 38 -14.40 -9.69 0.95
C SER A 38 -14.94 -9.90 -0.46
N ILE A 39 -14.68 -11.06 -1.04
CA ILE A 39 -15.13 -11.45 -2.38
C ILE A 39 -16.07 -12.64 -2.24
N PHE A 40 -17.15 -12.66 -3.04
CA PHE A 40 -18.06 -13.79 -3.05
C PHE A 40 -17.41 -15.00 -3.74
N ASP A 41 -17.19 -16.06 -2.98
CA ASP A 41 -16.69 -17.33 -3.50
C ASP A 41 -17.86 -18.19 -3.99
N THR A 42 -17.92 -18.38 -5.32
CA THR A 42 -19.00 -19.14 -5.97
C THR A 42 -18.97 -20.62 -5.60
N SER A 43 -17.82 -21.18 -5.34
CA SER A 43 -17.65 -22.60 -4.96
C SER A 43 -18.11 -22.84 -3.52
N ALA A 44 -17.73 -21.94 -2.61
CA ALA A 44 -18.12 -21.99 -1.21
C ALA A 44 -19.48 -21.34 -0.93
N ARG A 45 -20.07 -20.62 -1.90
CA ARG A 45 -21.33 -19.86 -1.79
C ARG A 45 -21.38 -18.92 -0.60
N LYS A 46 -20.25 -18.26 -0.29
CA LYS A 46 -20.13 -17.32 0.82
C LYS A 46 -19.12 -16.21 0.53
N MET A 47 -19.19 -15.14 1.31
CA MET A 47 -18.14 -14.11 1.32
C MET A 47 -16.88 -14.66 1.98
N VAL A 48 -15.73 -14.44 1.35
CA VAL A 48 -14.42 -14.87 1.84
C VAL A 48 -13.48 -13.65 1.85
N ASP A 49 -12.82 -13.46 2.97
CA ASP A 49 -11.81 -12.41 3.11
C ASP A 49 -10.55 -12.79 2.33
N ARG A 50 -10.04 -11.83 1.57
CA ARG A 50 -8.87 -11.97 0.70
C ARG A 50 -7.79 -10.97 1.10
N THR A 51 -6.55 -11.37 0.95
CA THR A 51 -5.39 -10.51 1.16
C THR A 51 -5.38 -9.34 0.17
N VAL A 52 -4.62 -8.28 0.47
CA VAL A 52 -4.42 -7.14 -0.44
C VAL A 52 -4.06 -7.62 -1.84
N LYS A 53 -3.06 -8.50 -1.94
CA LYS A 53 -2.61 -9.03 -3.23
C LYS A 53 -3.73 -9.73 -4.01
N GLU A 54 -4.47 -10.60 -3.37
CA GLU A 54 -5.59 -11.31 -4.00
C GLU A 54 -6.70 -10.37 -4.47
N CYS A 55 -6.98 -9.30 -3.70
CA CYS A 55 -7.93 -8.27 -4.08
C CYS A 55 -7.48 -7.51 -5.32
N LEU A 56 -6.22 -7.09 -5.36
CA LEU A 56 -5.64 -6.39 -6.50
C LEU A 56 -5.56 -7.29 -7.74
N ASP A 57 -5.11 -8.53 -7.58
CA ASP A 57 -5.04 -9.52 -8.67
C ASP A 57 -6.43 -9.77 -9.27
N TYR A 58 -7.44 -9.95 -8.43
CA TYR A 58 -8.82 -10.14 -8.89
C TYR A 58 -9.33 -8.93 -9.69
N TRP A 59 -9.06 -7.71 -9.18
CA TRP A 59 -9.44 -6.49 -9.87
C TRP A 59 -8.77 -6.36 -11.24
N VAL A 60 -7.47 -6.62 -11.30
CA VAL A 60 -6.69 -6.59 -12.54
C VAL A 60 -7.26 -7.58 -13.55
N VAL A 61 -7.50 -8.83 -13.15
CA VAL A 61 -8.07 -9.85 -14.05
C VAL A 61 -9.41 -9.42 -14.64
N MET A 62 -10.23 -8.72 -13.86
CA MET A 62 -11.57 -8.31 -14.27
C MET A 62 -11.61 -7.03 -15.13
N HIS A 63 -10.62 -6.16 -15.00
CA HIS A 63 -10.64 -4.82 -15.61
C HIS A 63 -9.42 -4.51 -16.48
N PHE A 64 -8.52 -5.48 -16.67
CA PHE A 64 -7.31 -5.25 -17.45
C PHE A 64 -7.62 -5.06 -18.92
N GLU A 65 -7.22 -3.90 -19.44
CA GLU A 65 -7.26 -3.60 -20.87
C GLU A 65 -5.87 -3.14 -21.31
N TYR A 66 -5.40 -3.74 -22.40
CA TYR A 66 -4.14 -3.30 -22.98
C TYR A 66 -4.34 -1.98 -23.72
N PRO A 67 -3.53 -0.93 -23.48
CA PRO A 67 -3.72 0.35 -24.18
C PRO A 67 -3.55 0.19 -25.70
N GLU A 68 -4.49 0.72 -26.49
CA GLU A 68 -4.45 0.63 -27.96
C GLU A 68 -3.15 1.13 -28.58
N LYS A 69 -2.63 2.26 -28.06
CA LYS A 69 -1.34 2.82 -28.51
C LYS A 69 -0.19 1.86 -28.23
N ALA A 70 -0.19 1.21 -27.07
CA ALA A 70 0.83 0.24 -26.71
C ALA A 70 0.71 -1.04 -27.57
N LEU A 71 -0.51 -1.47 -27.92
CA LEU A 71 -0.72 -2.56 -28.88
C LEU A 71 -0.15 -2.22 -30.25
N LYS A 72 -0.47 -1.03 -30.75
CA LYS A 72 0.00 -0.57 -32.08
C LYS A 72 1.53 -0.49 -32.19
N TRP A 73 2.17 -0.04 -31.12
CA TRP A 73 3.62 0.12 -31.07
C TRP A 73 4.35 -1.08 -30.46
N ARG A 74 3.61 -2.16 -30.12
CA ARG A 74 4.12 -3.37 -29.46
C ARG A 74 4.92 -3.07 -28.18
N VAL A 75 4.48 -2.06 -27.43
CA VAL A 75 5.13 -1.65 -26.18
C VAL A 75 4.75 -2.64 -25.08
N GLN A 76 5.74 -3.24 -24.45
CA GLN A 76 5.61 -4.18 -23.34
C GLN A 76 6.50 -3.76 -22.19
N GLY A 77 6.19 -4.20 -20.99
CA GLY A 77 7.02 -3.95 -19.81
C GLY A 77 6.28 -4.19 -18.51
N GLN A 78 6.99 -3.99 -17.42
CA GLN A 78 6.44 -4.05 -16.07
C GLN A 78 6.30 -2.64 -15.52
N VAL A 79 5.15 -2.34 -14.94
CA VAL A 79 4.90 -1.12 -14.17
C VAL A 79 4.74 -1.50 -12.70
N VAL A 80 5.50 -0.86 -11.82
CA VAL A 80 5.34 -1.01 -10.37
C VAL A 80 4.60 0.20 -9.84
N LEU A 81 3.45 -0.05 -9.23
CA LEU A 81 2.63 0.98 -8.60
C LEU A 81 2.98 1.12 -7.12
N ASP A 82 3.18 2.35 -6.67
CA ASP A 82 3.22 2.71 -5.26
C ASP A 82 1.80 3.02 -4.79
N ILE A 83 1.25 2.12 -3.98
CA ILE A 83 -0.13 2.15 -3.51
C ILE A 83 -0.17 2.49 -2.03
N VAL A 84 -1.09 3.37 -1.66
CA VAL A 84 -1.49 3.61 -0.27
C VAL A 84 -2.94 3.22 -0.10
N ILE A 85 -3.21 2.39 0.90
CA ILE A 85 -4.57 2.13 1.38
C ILE A 85 -4.72 2.91 2.68
N ASN A 86 -5.50 3.98 2.62
CA ASN A 86 -5.62 4.91 3.74
C ASN A 86 -6.50 4.38 4.88
N LYS A 87 -6.61 5.15 5.96
CA LYS A 87 -7.42 4.82 7.15
C LYS A 87 -8.90 4.55 6.84
N GLN A 88 -9.42 5.07 5.75
CA GLN A 88 -10.79 4.84 5.26
C GLN A 88 -10.89 3.62 4.33
N GLY A 89 -9.79 2.93 4.07
CA GLY A 89 -9.74 1.79 3.15
C GLY A 89 -9.72 2.19 1.67
N VAL A 90 -9.54 3.47 1.36
CA VAL A 90 -9.47 3.97 -0.01
C VAL A 90 -8.07 3.78 -0.57
N LEU A 91 -7.99 3.14 -1.75
CA LEU A 91 -6.76 2.95 -2.48
C LEU A 91 -6.40 4.24 -3.23
N LYS A 92 -5.16 4.70 -3.05
CA LYS A 92 -4.57 5.81 -3.79
C LYS A 92 -3.25 5.36 -4.41
N ILE A 93 -2.99 5.83 -5.63
CA ILE A 93 -1.72 5.59 -6.29
C ILE A 93 -0.87 6.84 -6.14
N GLU A 94 0.28 6.69 -5.48
CA GLU A 94 1.24 7.79 -5.25
C GLU A 94 2.29 7.87 -6.34
N GLY A 95 2.58 6.76 -7.02
CA GLY A 95 3.57 6.71 -8.08
C GLY A 95 3.44 5.48 -8.95
N ALA A 96 4.03 5.56 -10.14
CA ALA A 96 4.14 4.45 -11.07
C ALA A 96 5.51 4.50 -11.74
N GLU A 97 6.24 3.40 -11.73
CA GLU A 97 7.55 3.25 -12.33
C GLU A 97 7.55 2.07 -13.29
N GLY A 98 7.92 2.28 -14.54
CA GLY A 98 7.89 1.17 -15.48
C GLY A 98 8.39 1.46 -16.89
N GLY A 99 9.08 2.56 -17.07
CA GLY A 99 9.79 2.89 -18.30
C GLY A 99 8.95 3.52 -19.41
N ASP A 100 7.78 3.01 -19.72
CA ASP A 100 6.94 3.60 -20.77
C ASP A 100 5.75 4.36 -20.18
N PRO A 101 5.61 5.67 -20.49
CA PRO A 101 4.53 6.51 -19.97
C PRO A 101 3.12 6.03 -20.33
N ILE A 102 2.96 5.33 -21.46
CA ILE A 102 1.67 4.79 -21.89
C ILE A 102 1.23 3.66 -20.94
N LEU A 103 2.16 2.79 -20.56
CA LEU A 103 1.90 1.70 -19.64
C LEU A 103 1.70 2.20 -18.21
N GLU A 104 2.49 3.18 -17.77
CA GLU A 104 2.33 3.81 -16.45
C GLU A 104 0.94 4.44 -16.31
N LYS A 105 0.51 5.21 -17.30
CA LYS A 105 -0.84 5.80 -17.31
C LYS A 105 -1.93 4.73 -17.28
N ALA A 106 -1.81 3.68 -18.06
CA ALA A 106 -2.78 2.59 -18.10
C ALA A 106 -2.87 1.87 -16.75
N ALA A 107 -1.74 1.64 -16.08
CA ALA A 107 -1.69 1.04 -14.76
C ALA A 107 -2.38 1.91 -13.69
N ILE A 108 -2.18 3.22 -13.72
CA ILE A 108 -2.85 4.17 -12.82
C ILE A 108 -4.35 4.18 -13.10
N ASP A 109 -4.76 4.29 -14.35
CA ASP A 109 -6.16 4.36 -14.76
C ASP A 109 -6.94 3.10 -14.38
N LEU A 110 -6.29 1.95 -14.36
CA LEU A 110 -6.87 0.66 -13.98
C LEU A 110 -7.47 0.67 -12.56
N PHE A 111 -6.89 1.42 -11.65
CA PHE A 111 -7.33 1.48 -10.25
C PHE A 111 -8.19 2.69 -9.88
N LYS A 112 -8.56 3.54 -10.82
CA LYS A 112 -9.36 4.76 -10.54
C LYS A 112 -10.66 4.49 -9.80
N ASN A 113 -11.33 3.39 -10.14
CA ASN A 113 -12.63 3.01 -9.57
C ASN A 113 -12.53 1.80 -8.63
N PHE A 114 -11.34 1.56 -8.08
CA PHE A 114 -11.15 0.45 -7.15
C PHE A 114 -12.03 0.66 -5.90
N PRO A 115 -12.83 -0.35 -5.50
CA PRO A 115 -13.71 -0.21 -4.35
C PRO A 115 -12.95 -0.12 -3.03
N PRO A 116 -13.52 0.54 -2.00
CA PRO A 116 -12.90 0.58 -0.68
C PRO A 116 -12.67 -0.82 -0.11
N MET A 117 -11.56 -0.95 0.61
CA MET A 117 -11.19 -2.16 1.37
C MET A 117 -11.39 -1.93 2.87
N TYR A 118 -11.33 -3.00 3.63
CA TYR A 118 -11.17 -2.89 5.08
C TYR A 118 -9.75 -2.40 5.37
N PRO A 119 -9.56 -1.29 6.11
CA PRO A 119 -8.23 -0.71 6.32
C PRO A 119 -7.34 -1.55 7.22
N ALA A 120 -6.04 -1.30 7.15
CA ALA A 120 -5.09 -1.84 8.11
C ALA A 120 -5.37 -1.31 9.52
N LYS A 121 -5.02 -2.10 10.53
CA LYS A 121 -5.16 -1.71 11.94
C LYS A 121 -3.85 -1.92 12.70
N ASN A 122 -3.56 -1.01 13.63
CA ASN A 122 -2.44 -1.11 14.54
C ASN A 122 -2.76 -2.03 15.75
N ILE A 123 -1.81 -2.11 16.68
CA ILE A 123 -1.96 -2.93 17.89
C ILE A 123 -3.13 -2.51 18.82
N LYS A 124 -3.61 -1.25 18.70
CA LYS A 124 -4.77 -0.74 19.45
C LYS A 124 -6.10 -0.97 18.72
N GLY A 125 -6.09 -1.56 17.52
CA GLY A 125 -7.27 -1.70 16.69
C GLY A 125 -7.69 -0.43 15.95
N GLU A 126 -6.85 0.59 15.92
CA GLU A 126 -7.08 1.83 15.19
C GLU A 126 -6.68 1.67 13.73
N ALA A 127 -7.46 2.25 12.81
CA ALA A 127 -7.14 2.24 11.39
C ALA A 127 -5.88 3.06 11.11
N VAL A 128 -4.97 2.51 10.30
CA VAL A 128 -3.72 3.15 9.87
C VAL A 128 -3.54 3.03 8.37
N ASP A 129 -2.73 3.92 7.79
CA ASP A 129 -2.36 3.83 6.39
C ASP A 129 -1.44 2.63 6.15
N CYS A 130 -1.58 1.99 5.00
CA CYS A 130 -0.74 0.86 4.60
C CYS A 130 -0.17 1.09 3.21
N TYR A 131 1.15 0.95 3.08
CA TYR A 131 1.88 1.14 1.83
C TYR A 131 2.16 -0.22 1.17
N TYR A 132 1.94 -0.29 -0.14
CA TYR A 132 2.11 -1.51 -0.89
C TYR A 132 2.68 -1.24 -2.28
N LYS A 133 3.68 -2.02 -2.72
CA LYS A 133 4.18 -1.99 -4.09
C LYS A 133 3.53 -3.11 -4.89
N TYR A 134 2.91 -2.77 -6.01
CA TYR A 134 2.20 -3.72 -6.82
C TYR A 134 2.69 -3.70 -8.27
N PRO A 135 3.30 -4.80 -8.75
CA PRO A 135 3.79 -4.90 -10.12
C PRO A 135 2.68 -5.37 -11.06
N ILE A 136 2.57 -4.71 -12.22
CA ILE A 136 1.71 -5.11 -13.33
C ILE A 136 2.58 -5.42 -14.54
N ASN A 137 2.41 -6.59 -15.12
CA ASN A 137 3.14 -7.01 -16.31
C ASN A 137 2.27 -6.84 -17.56
N PHE A 138 2.69 -5.93 -18.43
CA PHE A 138 2.10 -5.75 -19.74
C PHE A 138 2.84 -6.62 -20.74
N ARG A 139 2.23 -7.73 -21.15
CA ARG A 139 2.80 -8.67 -22.14
C ARG A 139 1.80 -8.92 -23.25
N LEU A 140 2.29 -8.87 -24.49
CA LEU A 140 1.54 -9.27 -25.66
C LEU A 140 1.66 -10.79 -25.82
N LYS A 141 0.56 -11.43 -26.17
CA LYS A 141 0.59 -12.82 -26.65
C LYS A 141 1.03 -12.80 -28.10
N ASP A 142 1.98 -13.64 -28.43
CA ASP A 142 2.43 -13.89 -29.81
C ASP A 142 1.36 -14.65 -30.60
#